data_9e5368f8d2cf266d99901e1b0e1ca0c9
#
_entry.id   9e5368f8d2cf266d99901e1b0e1ca0c9
#
_cell.length_a   1.000
_cell.length_b   1.000
_cell.length_c   1.000
_cell.angle_alpha   90.00
_cell.angle_beta   90.00
_cell.angle_gamma   90.00
#
_symmetry.space_group_name_H-M   'P 1'
#
loop_
_entity.id
_entity.type
_entity.pdbx_description
1 polymer ?
#
loop_
_entity_poly.entity_id
_entity_poly.type
_entity_poly.pdbx_seq_one_letter_code
_entity_poly.pdbx_strand_id
1 'polypeptide(L)'
;RRWSGLWRYETMKVKDVMTPRVIRVGPEEPAAVAARMLARYNVGALPVCDENGKICGMITDRDIVLRCVAADRNPEKVPVKHIMTGRVVTVGADMSLAAAAEKMAREQVRRLPVEERGRLCGMVTLGDLANAPEYAMEAAEAFGQICSGISNR
;
A
#
# COMPACT_ATOMS: atom_id res chain seq x y z
N ARG A 1 8.23 12.50 33.85
CA ARG A 1 8.12 13.11 32.52
C ARG A 1 8.59 12.20 31.38
N ARG A 2 9.43 11.21 31.63
CA ARG A 2 9.86 10.21 30.63
C ARG A 2 8.78 9.17 30.29
N TRP A 3 7.76 9.03 31.11
CA TRP A 3 6.73 7.99 31.00
C TRP A 3 5.54 8.42 30.13
N SER A 4 5.33 9.72 29.91
CA SER A 4 4.21 10.20 29.08
C SER A 4 4.38 9.93 27.57
N GLY A 5 5.61 9.66 27.10
CA GLY A 5 5.88 9.28 25.74
C GLY A 5 5.53 7.82 25.43
N LEU A 6 5.79 6.91 26.38
CA LEU A 6 5.55 5.47 26.19
C LEU A 6 4.06 5.13 26.04
N TRP A 7 3.19 5.84 26.74
CA TRP A 7 1.73 5.62 26.64
C TRP A 7 1.16 6.02 25.27
N ARG A 8 1.80 6.96 24.57
CA ARG A 8 1.39 7.34 23.21
C ARG A 8 1.79 6.28 22.17
N TYR A 9 2.88 5.55 22.40
CA TYR A 9 3.30 4.45 21.54
C TYR A 9 2.28 3.31 21.45
N GLU A 10 1.61 3.00 22.55
CA GLU A 10 0.60 1.95 22.58
C GLU A 10 -0.76 2.40 22.05
N THR A 11 -0.98 3.71 21.89
CA THR A 11 -2.30 4.26 21.55
C THR A 11 -2.45 4.75 20.12
N MET A 12 -1.36 5.06 19.38
CA MET A 12 -1.46 5.47 17.97
C MET A 12 -1.78 4.30 17.07
N LYS A 13 -2.80 4.49 16.26
CA LYS A 13 -3.34 3.50 15.35
C LYS A 13 -3.13 3.92 13.91
N VAL A 14 -3.20 2.96 13.00
CA VAL A 14 -3.09 3.18 11.56
C VAL A 14 -4.03 4.30 11.09
N LYS A 15 -5.26 4.33 11.57
CA LYS A 15 -6.26 5.37 11.23
C LYS A 15 -5.81 6.80 11.56
N ASP A 16 -4.91 6.97 12.52
CA ASP A 16 -4.43 8.30 12.94
C ASP A 16 -3.44 8.93 11.96
N VAL A 17 -2.79 8.12 11.12
CA VAL A 17 -1.76 8.57 10.15
C VAL A 17 -2.06 8.20 8.71
N MET A 18 -3.00 7.30 8.44
CA MET A 18 -3.34 6.88 7.09
C MET A 18 -3.89 8.03 6.25
N THR A 19 -3.74 7.91 4.93
CA THR A 19 -4.48 8.73 3.97
C THR A 19 -5.86 8.11 3.79
N PRO A 20 -6.94 8.76 4.22
CA PRO A 20 -8.31 8.33 3.89
C PRO A 20 -8.62 8.69 2.43
N ARG A 21 -9.64 8.25 1.81
CA ARG A 21 -10.00 8.60 0.41
C ARG A 21 -8.92 8.21 -0.60
N VAL A 22 -8.60 6.95 -0.61
CA VAL A 22 -7.62 6.40 -1.54
C VAL A 22 -8.23 6.30 -2.93
N ILE A 23 -7.49 6.82 -3.94
CA ILE A 23 -7.79 6.55 -5.33
C ILE A 23 -7.63 5.06 -5.60
N ARG A 24 -8.57 4.49 -6.34
CA ARG A 24 -8.63 3.08 -6.66
C ARG A 24 -9.10 2.87 -8.10
N VAL A 25 -8.82 1.72 -8.64
CA VAL A 25 -9.23 1.30 -9.98
C VAL A 25 -10.05 0.02 -9.89
N GLY A 26 -10.98 -0.17 -10.79
CA GLY A 26 -11.77 -1.40 -10.87
C GLY A 26 -11.02 -2.53 -11.58
N PRO A 27 -11.31 -3.79 -11.26
CA PRO A 27 -10.63 -4.94 -11.87
C PRO A 27 -10.91 -5.11 -13.36
N GLU A 28 -12.06 -4.65 -13.83
CA GLU A 28 -12.47 -4.73 -15.24
C GLU A 28 -12.00 -3.54 -16.08
N GLU A 29 -11.48 -2.49 -15.46
CA GLU A 29 -10.98 -1.32 -16.17
C GLU A 29 -9.71 -1.65 -16.95
N PRO A 30 -9.50 -1.02 -18.14
CA PRO A 30 -8.27 -1.21 -18.91
C PRO A 30 -7.01 -0.79 -18.14
N ALA A 31 -5.91 -1.48 -18.37
CA ALA A 31 -4.60 -1.12 -17.81
C ALA A 31 -4.20 0.33 -18.12
N ALA A 32 -4.61 0.85 -19.27
CA ALA A 32 -4.39 2.25 -19.65
C ALA A 32 -5.05 3.24 -18.70
N VAL A 33 -6.22 2.91 -18.14
CA VAL A 33 -6.88 3.74 -17.11
C VAL A 33 -6.03 3.79 -15.86
N ALA A 34 -5.55 2.64 -15.38
CA ALA A 34 -4.65 2.58 -14.23
C ALA A 34 -3.37 3.38 -14.48
N ALA A 35 -2.76 3.26 -15.66
CA ALA A 35 -1.56 4.02 -16.04
C ALA A 35 -1.79 5.53 -15.99
N ARG A 36 -2.92 6.01 -16.53
CA ARG A 36 -3.28 7.43 -16.48
C ARG A 36 -3.51 7.92 -15.04
N MET A 37 -4.11 7.09 -14.19
CA MET A 37 -4.31 7.42 -12.78
C MET A 37 -2.98 7.51 -12.04
N LEU A 38 -2.09 6.54 -12.22
CA LEU A 38 -0.74 6.56 -11.63
C LEU A 38 0.01 7.84 -12.00
N ALA A 39 -0.05 8.23 -13.27
CA ALA A 39 0.58 9.45 -13.78
C ALA A 39 -0.07 10.72 -13.20
N ARG A 40 -1.40 10.79 -13.23
CA ARG A 40 -2.15 11.97 -12.78
C ARG A 40 -1.95 12.26 -11.30
N TYR A 41 -1.94 11.23 -10.47
CA TYR A 41 -1.81 11.37 -9.02
C TYR A 41 -0.38 11.21 -8.52
N ASN A 42 0.57 10.97 -9.43
CA ASN A 42 2.00 10.79 -9.13
C ASN A 42 2.23 9.72 -8.06
N VAL A 43 1.60 8.57 -8.22
CA VAL A 43 1.73 7.41 -7.33
C VAL A 43 2.23 6.20 -8.10
N GLY A 44 2.93 5.28 -7.43
CA GLY A 44 3.47 4.07 -8.05
C GLY A 44 2.57 2.84 -7.95
N ALA A 45 1.48 2.92 -7.18
CA ALA A 45 0.56 1.80 -6.99
C ALA A 45 -0.86 2.28 -6.69
N LEU A 46 -1.82 1.49 -7.11
CA LEU A 46 -3.25 1.71 -6.84
C LEU A 46 -3.88 0.43 -6.28
N PRO A 47 -4.73 0.53 -5.27
CA PRO A 47 -5.61 -0.56 -4.91
C PRO A 47 -6.60 -0.85 -6.05
N VAL A 48 -6.84 -2.13 -6.26
CA VAL A 48 -7.88 -2.60 -7.18
C VAL A 48 -9.05 -3.06 -6.33
N CYS A 49 -10.20 -2.42 -6.51
CA CYS A 49 -11.39 -2.71 -5.73
C CYS A 49 -12.58 -2.99 -6.64
N ASP A 50 -13.45 -3.90 -6.20
CA ASP A 50 -14.73 -4.12 -6.84
C ASP A 50 -15.72 -2.97 -6.56
N GLU A 51 -16.91 -3.07 -7.12
CA GLU A 51 -18.01 -2.08 -6.96
C GLU A 51 -18.45 -1.90 -5.49
N ASN A 52 -18.24 -2.90 -4.64
CA ASN A 52 -18.54 -2.83 -3.21
C ASN A 52 -17.41 -2.25 -2.36
N GLY A 53 -16.28 -1.88 -2.98
CA GLY A 53 -15.11 -1.38 -2.28
C GLY A 53 -14.22 -2.46 -1.68
N LYS A 54 -14.48 -3.74 -2.00
CA LYS A 54 -13.65 -4.86 -1.57
C LYS A 54 -12.35 -4.87 -2.37
N ILE A 55 -11.23 -5.03 -1.68
CA ILE A 55 -9.91 -5.08 -2.30
C ILE A 55 -9.74 -6.42 -3.01
N CYS A 56 -9.44 -6.37 -4.31
CA CYS A 56 -9.17 -7.54 -5.16
C CYS A 56 -7.68 -7.73 -5.45
N GLY A 57 -6.91 -6.66 -5.39
CA GLY A 57 -5.50 -6.68 -5.74
C GLY A 57 -4.85 -5.32 -5.61
N MET A 58 -3.59 -5.27 -6.04
CA MET A 58 -2.82 -4.04 -6.23
C MET A 58 -2.26 -4.03 -7.64
N ILE A 59 -2.24 -2.85 -8.26
CA ILE A 59 -1.57 -2.65 -9.54
C ILE A 59 -0.51 -1.57 -9.41
N THR A 60 0.67 -1.84 -9.96
CA THR A 60 1.81 -0.92 -9.93
C THR A 60 2.20 -0.51 -11.34
N ASP A 61 2.97 0.57 -11.48
CA ASP A 61 3.63 0.95 -12.72
C ASP A 61 4.50 -0.19 -13.27
N ARG A 62 5.21 -0.91 -12.38
CA ARG A 62 6.01 -2.08 -12.74
C ARG A 62 5.15 -3.21 -13.33
N ASP A 63 3.99 -3.49 -12.77
CA ASP A 63 3.05 -4.49 -13.31
C ASP A 63 2.65 -4.16 -14.73
N ILE A 64 2.33 -2.89 -15.00
CA ILE A 64 1.95 -2.42 -16.34
C ILE A 64 3.12 -2.57 -17.33
N VAL A 65 4.31 -2.17 -16.93
CA VAL A 65 5.50 -2.29 -17.80
C VAL A 65 5.81 -3.76 -18.10
N LEU A 66 5.89 -4.62 -17.08
CA LEU A 66 6.34 -5.99 -17.25
C LEU A 66 5.28 -6.93 -17.80
N ARG A 67 4.01 -6.76 -17.39
CA ARG A 67 2.93 -7.70 -17.73
C ARG A 67 2.03 -7.22 -18.87
N CYS A 68 2.15 -5.96 -19.27
CA CYS A 68 1.41 -5.41 -20.40
C CYS A 68 2.35 -4.98 -21.53
N VAL A 69 3.21 -3.97 -21.30
CA VAL A 69 4.06 -3.40 -22.35
C VAL A 69 5.11 -4.41 -22.82
N ALA A 70 5.89 -5.00 -21.92
CA ALA A 70 6.92 -5.99 -22.26
C ALA A 70 6.35 -7.31 -22.82
N ALA A 71 5.07 -7.57 -22.57
CA ALA A 71 4.36 -8.73 -23.10
C ALA A 71 3.61 -8.44 -24.42
N ASP A 72 3.88 -7.31 -25.05
CA ASP A 72 3.25 -6.86 -26.32
C ASP A 72 1.70 -6.84 -26.25
N ARG A 73 1.14 -6.58 -25.07
CA ARG A 73 -0.31 -6.49 -24.88
C ARG A 73 -0.77 -5.04 -25.00
N ASN A 74 -1.94 -4.85 -25.61
CA ASN A 74 -2.52 -3.52 -25.76
C ASN A 74 -3.15 -3.07 -24.41
N PRO A 75 -2.62 -2.01 -23.75
CA PRO A 75 -3.13 -1.56 -22.45
C PRO A 75 -4.59 -1.06 -22.48
N GLU A 76 -5.10 -0.65 -23.62
CA GLU A 76 -6.52 -0.25 -23.76
C GLU A 76 -7.47 -1.46 -23.76
N LYS A 77 -6.95 -2.67 -23.98
CA LYS A 77 -7.75 -3.90 -24.08
C LYS A 77 -7.52 -4.88 -22.94
N VAL A 78 -6.43 -4.74 -22.19
CA VAL A 78 -6.09 -5.62 -21.09
C VAL A 78 -6.76 -5.12 -19.81
N PRO A 79 -7.67 -5.89 -19.20
CA PRO A 79 -8.24 -5.51 -17.91
C PRO A 79 -7.20 -5.60 -16.79
N VAL A 80 -7.29 -4.68 -15.84
CA VAL A 80 -6.40 -4.59 -14.67
C VAL A 80 -6.25 -5.93 -13.95
N LYS A 81 -7.34 -6.68 -13.79
CA LYS A 81 -7.32 -7.99 -13.11
C LYS A 81 -6.36 -9.00 -13.72
N HIS A 82 -6.02 -8.88 -15.01
CA HIS A 82 -5.12 -9.82 -15.69
C HIS A 82 -3.64 -9.53 -15.45
N ILE A 83 -3.32 -8.33 -14.94
CA ILE A 83 -1.93 -7.90 -14.72
C ILE A 83 -1.64 -7.44 -13.29
N MET A 84 -2.66 -7.30 -12.46
CA MET A 84 -2.51 -6.94 -11.04
C MET A 84 -1.88 -8.07 -10.22
N THR A 85 -1.39 -7.73 -9.05
CA THR A 85 -1.03 -8.69 -8.02
C THR A 85 -2.27 -8.98 -7.17
N GLY A 86 -2.74 -10.23 -7.17
CA GLY A 86 -3.97 -10.64 -6.49
C GLY A 86 -3.79 -10.90 -4.99
N ARG A 87 -2.58 -11.21 -4.54
CA ARG A 87 -2.29 -11.35 -3.11
C ARG A 87 -2.05 -9.96 -2.52
N VAL A 88 -3.02 -9.49 -1.75
CA VAL A 88 -2.94 -8.19 -1.08
C VAL A 88 -2.75 -8.39 0.41
N VAL A 89 -1.71 -7.76 0.94
CA VAL A 89 -1.51 -7.65 2.38
C VAL A 89 -2.16 -6.36 2.83
N THR A 90 -3.09 -6.45 3.77
CA THR A 90 -3.82 -5.30 4.33
C THR A 90 -3.56 -5.16 5.82
N VAL A 91 -3.89 -4.01 6.37
CA VAL A 91 -3.94 -3.76 7.82
C VAL A 91 -5.30 -3.22 8.21
N GLY A 92 -5.70 -3.46 9.46
CA GLY A 92 -6.90 -2.84 10.01
C GLY A 92 -6.64 -1.40 10.44
N ALA A 93 -7.69 -0.57 10.41
CA ALA A 93 -7.62 0.82 10.85
C ALA A 93 -7.23 0.97 12.33
N ASP A 94 -7.59 0.00 13.15
CA ASP A 94 -7.30 -0.01 14.58
C ASP A 94 -5.98 -0.71 14.96
N MET A 95 -5.24 -1.21 13.97
CA MET A 95 -3.93 -1.80 14.20
C MET A 95 -2.94 -0.74 14.70
N SER A 96 -2.02 -1.12 15.60
CA SER A 96 -0.96 -0.21 16.05
C SER A 96 0.02 0.12 14.92
N LEU A 97 0.63 1.29 14.98
CA LEU A 97 1.65 1.68 14.00
C LEU A 97 2.87 0.75 14.03
N ALA A 98 3.28 0.31 15.22
CA ALA A 98 4.37 -0.64 15.38
C ALA A 98 4.08 -1.96 14.65
N ALA A 99 2.87 -2.49 14.80
CA ALA A 99 2.44 -3.71 14.13
C ALA A 99 2.37 -3.52 12.60
N ALA A 100 1.96 -2.34 12.12
CA ALA A 100 1.97 -2.03 10.71
C ALA A 100 3.39 -1.96 10.13
N ALA A 101 4.33 -1.33 10.84
CA ALA A 101 5.74 -1.29 10.45
C ALA A 101 6.35 -2.69 10.37
N GLU A 102 6.11 -3.51 11.37
CA GLU A 102 6.56 -4.90 11.40
C GLU A 102 5.98 -5.71 10.23
N LYS A 103 4.72 -5.50 9.92
CA LYS A 103 4.07 -6.15 8.77
C LYS A 103 4.68 -5.70 7.44
N MET A 104 4.95 -4.40 7.27
CA MET A 104 5.65 -3.88 6.09
C MET A 104 7.03 -4.54 5.91
N ALA A 105 7.80 -4.66 7.00
CA ALA A 105 9.11 -5.29 6.97
C ALA A 105 9.03 -6.78 6.61
N ARG A 106 8.12 -7.52 7.24
CA ARG A 106 7.93 -8.96 6.99
C ARG A 106 7.47 -9.24 5.57
N GLU A 107 6.54 -8.45 5.05
CA GLU A 107 5.98 -8.61 3.70
C GLU A 107 6.81 -7.91 2.62
N GLN A 108 7.87 -7.19 3.00
CA GLN A 108 8.76 -6.46 2.08
C GLN A 108 8.02 -5.42 1.23
N VAL A 109 7.09 -4.69 1.84
CA VAL A 109 6.29 -3.65 1.19
C VAL A 109 6.41 -2.33 1.94
N ARG A 110 6.31 -1.21 1.23
CA ARG A 110 6.41 0.16 1.76
C ARG A 110 5.06 0.83 2.00
N ARG A 111 4.00 0.15 1.64
CA ARG A 111 2.63 0.64 1.78
C ARG A 111 1.67 -0.52 2.00
N LEU A 112 0.64 -0.25 2.75
CA LEU A 112 -0.40 -1.23 3.02
C LEU A 112 -1.77 -0.57 2.85
N PRO A 113 -2.66 -1.18 2.07
CA PRO A 113 -4.06 -0.80 2.08
C PRO A 113 -4.64 -1.03 3.48
N VAL A 114 -5.46 -0.08 3.91
CA VAL A 114 -6.18 -0.16 5.17
C VAL A 114 -7.59 -0.61 4.91
N GLU A 115 -8.00 -1.67 5.59
CA GLU A 115 -9.28 -2.30 5.42
C GLU A 115 -10.10 -2.23 6.70
N GLU A 116 -11.37 -1.94 6.56
CA GLU A 116 -12.34 -2.00 7.63
C GLU A 116 -13.61 -2.67 7.10
N ARG A 117 -14.06 -3.71 7.80
CA ARG A 117 -15.24 -4.50 7.40
C ARG A 117 -15.19 -5.00 5.95
N GLY A 118 -14.01 -5.46 5.50
CA GLY A 118 -13.80 -5.99 4.16
C GLY A 118 -13.71 -4.93 3.05
N ARG A 119 -13.66 -3.64 3.40
CA ARG A 119 -13.62 -2.53 2.44
C ARG A 119 -12.38 -1.67 2.62
N LEU A 120 -11.84 -1.18 1.53
CA LEU A 120 -10.76 -0.21 1.54
C LEU A 120 -11.24 1.09 2.20
N CYS A 121 -10.54 1.52 3.26
CA CYS A 121 -10.82 2.77 3.95
C CYS A 121 -9.63 3.74 3.99
N GLY A 122 -8.45 3.32 3.61
CA GLY A 122 -7.26 4.16 3.61
C GLY A 122 -6.04 3.48 3.02
N MET A 123 -4.94 4.22 3.04
CA MET A 123 -3.61 3.73 2.70
C MET A 123 -2.63 4.24 3.75
N VAL A 124 -1.77 3.38 4.25
CA VAL A 124 -0.66 3.76 5.13
C VAL A 124 0.66 3.43 4.45
N THR A 125 1.59 4.36 4.49
CA THR A 125 2.93 4.21 3.91
C THR A 125 4.00 4.25 4.98
N LEU A 126 5.18 3.75 4.64
CA LEU A 126 6.35 3.86 5.50
C LEU A 126 6.69 5.34 5.80
N GLY A 127 6.46 6.24 4.82
CA GLY A 127 6.60 7.68 5.00
C GLY A 127 5.64 8.26 6.04
N ASP A 128 4.40 7.78 6.09
CA ASP A 128 3.42 8.19 7.10
C ASP A 128 3.90 7.83 8.52
N LEU A 129 4.48 6.62 8.67
CA LEU A 129 5.08 6.21 9.95
C LEU A 129 6.32 7.07 10.31
N ALA A 130 7.18 7.36 9.34
CA ALA A 130 8.38 8.16 9.56
C ALA A 130 8.07 9.62 9.94
N ASN A 131 6.94 10.16 9.46
CA ASN A 131 6.47 11.50 9.79
C ASN A 131 5.86 11.60 11.20
N ALA A 132 5.53 10.47 11.83
CA ALA A 132 5.17 10.42 13.23
C ALA A 132 6.49 10.34 14.04
N PRO A 133 6.92 11.41 14.75
CA PRO A 133 8.27 11.46 15.37
C PRO A 133 8.55 10.31 16.32
N GLU A 134 7.50 9.77 16.90
CA GLU A 134 7.53 8.69 17.87
C GLU A 134 7.82 7.31 17.24
N TYR A 135 7.68 7.18 15.92
CA TYR A 135 7.85 5.92 15.17
C TYR A 135 8.96 5.99 14.11
N ALA A 136 9.75 7.04 14.09
CA ALA A 136 10.82 7.21 13.11
C ALA A 136 11.86 6.08 13.17
N MET A 137 12.12 5.54 14.36
CA MET A 137 13.04 4.41 14.54
C MET A 137 12.49 3.12 13.94
N GLU A 138 11.24 2.80 14.22
CA GLU A 138 10.56 1.61 13.68
C GLU A 138 10.42 1.69 12.17
N ALA A 139 10.14 2.87 11.64
CA ALA A 139 10.08 3.11 10.20
C ALA A 139 11.45 2.93 9.54
N ALA A 140 12.53 3.44 10.16
CA ALA A 140 13.89 3.27 9.68
C ALA A 140 14.34 1.80 9.70
N GLU A 141 14.01 1.07 10.75
CA GLU A 141 14.29 -0.36 10.87
C GLU A 141 13.54 -1.17 9.79
N ALA A 142 12.26 -0.92 9.60
CA ALA A 142 11.46 -1.56 8.57
C ALA A 142 12.02 -1.27 7.17
N PHE A 143 12.40 -0.03 6.89
CA PHE A 143 13.04 0.35 5.63
C PHE A 143 14.37 -0.38 5.41
N GLY A 144 15.22 -0.48 6.44
CA GLY A 144 16.47 -1.23 6.38
C GLY A 144 16.25 -2.69 6.04
N GLN A 145 15.28 -3.35 6.65
CA GLN A 145 14.93 -4.74 6.37
C GLN A 145 14.40 -4.92 4.93
N ILE A 146 13.59 -4.00 4.42
CA ILE A 146 13.10 -4.03 3.04
C ILE A 146 14.27 -3.90 2.05
N CYS A 147 15.19 -2.95 2.29
CA CYS A 147 16.38 -2.75 1.45
C CYS A 147 17.29 -3.97 1.46
N SER A 148 17.51 -4.61 2.60
CA SER A 148 18.30 -5.84 2.72
C SER A 148 17.70 -6.99 1.93
N GLY A 149 16.38 -7.13 1.95
CA GLY A 149 15.67 -8.14 1.16
C GLY A 149 15.83 -7.94 -0.36
N ILE A 150 15.94 -6.70 -0.82
CA ILE A 150 16.17 -6.39 -2.25
C ILE A 150 17.60 -6.77 -2.66
N SER A 151 18.59 -6.58 -1.79
CA SER A 151 19.98 -6.88 -2.07
C SER A 151 20.27 -8.38 -2.22
N ASN A 152 19.42 -9.23 -1.67
CA ASN A 152 19.55 -10.69 -1.71
C ASN A 152 18.75 -11.35 -2.85
N ARG A 153 18.21 -10.57 -3.74
CA ARG A 153 17.48 -11.03 -4.94
C ARG A 153 18.24 -10.68 -6.20
#